data_2f0d8bce6be3f32f52e42c8dd1091f29
#
_entry.id   2f0d8bce6be3f32f52e42c8dd1091f29
#
_cell.length_a   1.000
_cell.length_b   1.000
_cell.length_c   1.000
_cell.angle_alpha   90.00
_cell.angle_beta   90.00
_cell.angle_gamma   90.00
#
_symmetry.space_group_name_H-M   'P 1'
#
loop_
_entity.id
_entity.type
_entity.pdbx_description
1 polymer ?
#
loop_
_entity_poly.entity_id
_entity_poly.type
_entity_poly.pdbx_seq_one_letter_code
_entity_poly.pdbx_strand_id
1 'polypeptide(L)'
;LEDGLREAVGSRGCDLVIETTGAKSMIELAYRMAAHGGRAVLVGVPQRDNPASLNTLDLHFGMALTGSKGGSVNPNIDVPRLVDLAERDIYRVTSIPVSEFSLRDINEGIDGMRNGHTGRVVINLMDT
;
A
#
# COMPACT_ATOMS: atom_id res chain seq x y z
N LEU A 1 -14.80 -2.66 -11.95
CA LEU A 1 -14.03 -2.97 -10.75
C LEU A 1 -14.90 -2.85 -9.48
N GLU A 2 -15.56 -1.72 -9.26
CA GLU A 2 -16.39 -1.51 -8.06
C GLU A 2 -17.49 -2.56 -7.93
N ASP A 3 -18.22 -2.84 -9.00
CA ASP A 3 -19.32 -3.82 -9.00
C ASP A 3 -18.80 -5.22 -8.63
N GLY A 4 -17.68 -5.66 -9.18
CA GLY A 4 -17.08 -6.95 -8.83
C GLY A 4 -16.60 -7.01 -7.37
N LEU A 5 -16.10 -5.89 -6.82
CA LEU A 5 -15.75 -5.82 -5.41
C LEU A 5 -16.99 -5.90 -4.52
N ARG A 6 -18.07 -5.17 -4.86
CA ARG A 6 -19.33 -5.21 -4.12
C ARG A 6 -19.97 -6.60 -4.17
N GLU A 7 -19.87 -7.28 -5.29
CA GLU A 7 -20.32 -8.68 -5.40
C GLU A 7 -19.53 -9.60 -4.45
N ALA A 8 -18.21 -9.41 -4.37
CA ALA A 8 -17.34 -10.24 -3.54
C ALA A 8 -17.50 -9.98 -2.03
N VAL A 9 -17.69 -8.72 -1.61
CA VAL A 9 -17.76 -8.34 -0.18
C VAL A 9 -19.18 -8.15 0.34
N GLY A 10 -20.17 -8.11 -0.55
CA GLY A 10 -21.59 -7.87 -0.21
C GLY A 10 -21.93 -6.39 -0.04
N SER A 11 -23.24 -6.13 0.10
CA SER A 11 -23.80 -4.77 0.14
C SER A 11 -23.40 -3.98 1.39
N ARG A 12 -23.00 -4.65 2.47
CA ARG A 12 -22.57 -3.99 3.72
C ARG A 12 -21.25 -3.27 3.58
N GLY A 13 -20.38 -3.69 2.66
CA GLY A 13 -19.00 -3.23 2.54
C GLY A 13 -18.06 -3.89 3.53
N CYS A 14 -16.83 -3.37 3.65
CA CYS A 14 -15.76 -3.93 4.47
C CYS A 14 -15.61 -3.17 5.80
N ASP A 15 -15.36 -3.88 6.89
CA ASP A 15 -15.03 -3.26 8.17
C ASP A 15 -13.66 -2.56 8.14
N LEU A 16 -12.74 -3.06 7.29
CA LEU A 16 -11.43 -2.45 7.03
C LEU A 16 -11.10 -2.50 5.54
N VAL A 17 -10.76 -1.34 4.98
CA VAL A 17 -10.22 -1.23 3.62
C VAL A 17 -8.85 -0.58 3.70
N ILE A 18 -7.85 -1.20 3.07
CA ILE A 18 -6.48 -0.68 3.01
C ILE A 18 -6.18 -0.28 1.56
N GLU A 19 -5.90 0.98 1.35
CA GLU A 19 -5.55 1.55 0.05
C GLU A 19 -4.02 1.77 -0.02
N THR A 20 -3.36 1.17 -1.00
CA THR A 20 -1.90 1.14 -1.08
C THR A 20 -1.33 1.82 -2.31
N THR A 21 -2.18 2.31 -3.22
CA THR A 21 -1.73 2.87 -4.50
C THR A 21 -1.51 4.39 -4.45
N GLY A 22 -2.27 5.11 -3.63
CA GLY A 22 -2.31 6.57 -3.61
C GLY A 22 -3.03 7.18 -4.83
N ALA A 23 -3.62 6.36 -5.71
CA ALA A 23 -4.37 6.86 -6.85
C ALA A 23 -5.71 7.43 -6.40
N LYS A 24 -6.07 8.62 -6.89
CA LYS A 24 -7.33 9.31 -6.56
C LYS A 24 -8.55 8.40 -6.63
N SER A 25 -8.72 7.71 -7.76
CA SER A 25 -9.88 6.83 -7.98
C SER A 25 -9.92 5.65 -6.99
N MET A 26 -8.75 5.15 -6.58
CA MET A 26 -8.66 4.06 -5.61
C MET A 26 -8.92 4.54 -4.18
N ILE A 27 -8.49 5.75 -3.83
CA ILE A 27 -8.81 6.39 -2.55
C ILE A 27 -10.33 6.58 -2.43
N GLU A 28 -10.95 7.13 -3.48
CA GLU A 28 -12.41 7.32 -3.53
C GLU A 28 -13.17 6.00 -3.48
N LEU A 29 -12.67 4.97 -4.17
CA LEU A 29 -13.24 3.63 -4.13
C LEU A 29 -13.09 2.99 -2.74
N ALA A 30 -11.91 3.05 -2.14
CA ALA A 30 -11.66 2.51 -0.80
C ALA A 30 -12.62 3.13 0.24
N TYR A 31 -12.85 4.44 0.13
CA TYR A 31 -13.81 5.14 0.97
C TYR A 31 -15.23 4.58 0.79
N ARG A 32 -15.69 4.43 -0.45
CA ARG A 32 -17.04 3.91 -0.74
C ARG A 32 -17.25 2.44 -0.40
N MET A 33 -16.15 1.68 -0.32
CA MET A 33 -16.19 0.25 0.01
C MET A 33 -16.18 -0.03 1.52
N ALA A 34 -15.87 0.97 2.36
CA ALA A 34 -15.94 0.81 3.80
C ALA A 34 -17.40 0.76 4.28
N ALA A 35 -17.68 -0.12 5.23
CA ALA A 35 -18.98 -0.27 5.86
C ALA A 35 -19.30 0.89 6.82
N HIS A 36 -20.55 1.03 7.22
CA HIS A 36 -20.93 1.88 8.35
C HIS A 36 -20.16 1.44 9.61
N GLY A 37 -19.49 2.38 10.26
CA GLY A 37 -18.60 2.09 11.39
C GLY A 37 -17.27 1.44 11.02
N GLY A 38 -17.04 1.21 9.72
CA GLY A 38 -15.79 0.68 9.18
C GLY A 38 -14.69 1.73 9.07
N ARG A 39 -13.53 1.31 8.55
CA ARG A 39 -12.37 2.17 8.39
C ARG A 39 -11.71 2.00 7.02
N ALA A 40 -11.42 3.12 6.35
CA ALA A 40 -10.51 3.16 5.22
C ALA A 40 -9.16 3.72 5.67
N VAL A 41 -8.07 2.98 5.41
CA VAL A 41 -6.70 3.35 5.76
C VAL A 41 -5.90 3.60 4.49
N LEU A 42 -5.43 4.83 4.31
CA LEU A 42 -4.61 5.25 3.18
C LEU A 42 -3.14 5.02 3.50
N VAL A 43 -2.54 4.03 2.86
CA VAL A 43 -1.12 3.70 2.93
C VAL A 43 -0.38 4.25 1.71
N GLY A 44 -1.03 4.20 0.54
CA GLY A 44 -0.52 4.81 -0.69
C GLY A 44 -0.41 6.33 -0.55
N VAL A 45 0.69 6.91 -1.06
CA VAL A 45 0.92 8.35 -0.99
C VAL A 45 0.38 9.01 -2.26
N PRO A 46 -0.66 9.85 -2.16
CA PRO A 46 -1.21 10.53 -3.34
C PRO A 46 -0.29 11.63 -3.84
N GLN A 47 -0.46 11.99 -5.09
CA GLN A 47 0.16 13.19 -5.65
C GLN A 47 -0.49 14.44 -5.05
N ARG A 48 0.33 15.46 -4.76
CA ARG A 48 -0.12 16.70 -4.10
C ARG A 48 -1.25 17.40 -4.84
N ASP A 49 -1.17 17.45 -6.16
CA ASP A 49 -2.06 18.24 -7.01
C ASP A 49 -3.25 17.40 -7.57
N ASN A 50 -3.50 16.24 -6.99
CA ASN A 50 -4.60 15.37 -7.40
C ASN A 50 -5.51 14.99 -6.22
N PRO A 51 -6.31 15.94 -5.70
CA PRO A 51 -7.14 15.73 -4.52
C PRO A 51 -8.27 14.73 -4.80
N ALA A 52 -8.54 13.85 -3.86
CA ALA A 52 -9.72 12.98 -3.87
C ALA A 52 -10.98 13.74 -3.43
N SER A 53 -12.13 13.36 -4.01
CA SER A 53 -13.44 13.93 -3.66
C SER A 53 -14.27 12.89 -2.90
N LEU A 54 -14.71 13.21 -1.70
CA LEU A 54 -15.38 12.29 -0.81
C LEU A 54 -16.71 12.88 -0.30
N ASN A 55 -17.74 12.04 -0.16
CA ASN A 55 -18.93 12.40 0.57
C ASN A 55 -18.67 12.25 2.07
N THR A 56 -18.63 13.35 2.80
CA THR A 56 -18.26 13.33 4.22
C THR A 56 -19.40 12.91 5.14
N LEU A 57 -20.60 12.66 4.61
CA LEU A 57 -21.76 12.26 5.42
C LEU A 57 -21.51 10.95 6.17
N ASP A 58 -20.83 9.98 5.55
CA ASP A 58 -20.56 8.67 6.16
C ASP A 58 -19.67 8.76 7.40
N LEU A 59 -18.83 9.80 7.49
CA LEU A 59 -17.99 10.06 8.66
C LEU A 59 -18.85 10.39 9.90
N HIS A 60 -20.01 11.03 9.71
CA HIS A 60 -20.95 11.32 10.80
C HIS A 60 -21.65 10.07 11.33
N PHE A 61 -21.64 8.98 10.56
CA PHE A 61 -22.23 7.69 10.95
C PHE A 61 -21.17 6.66 11.39
N GLY A 62 -20.00 7.15 11.84
CA GLY A 62 -18.99 6.33 12.49
C GLY A 62 -17.96 5.70 11.55
N MET A 63 -18.07 5.93 10.23
CA MET A 63 -16.99 5.55 9.32
C MET A 63 -15.74 6.38 9.62
N ALA A 64 -14.54 5.78 9.54
CA ALA A 64 -13.28 6.47 9.72
C ALA A 64 -12.43 6.43 8.44
N LEU A 65 -11.86 7.59 8.06
CA LEU A 65 -10.83 7.71 7.05
C LEU A 65 -9.54 8.15 7.73
N THR A 66 -8.47 7.37 7.59
CA THR A 66 -7.20 7.64 8.24
C THR A 66 -6.03 7.45 7.28
N GLY A 67 -4.99 8.26 7.43
CA GLY A 67 -3.71 8.04 6.76
C GLY A 67 -2.80 7.13 7.59
N SER A 68 -1.91 6.43 6.91
CA SER A 68 -0.83 5.67 7.54
C SER A 68 0.49 6.42 7.35
N LYS A 69 1.09 6.85 8.43
CA LYS A 69 2.44 7.43 8.44
C LYS A 69 3.45 6.31 8.72
N GLY A 70 3.70 5.45 7.71
CA GLY A 70 4.57 4.29 7.89
C GLY A 70 4.15 3.37 9.06
N GLY A 71 2.82 3.24 9.32
CA GLY A 71 2.30 2.50 10.46
C GLY A 71 2.58 3.13 11.83
N SER A 72 2.98 4.41 11.86
CA SER A 72 3.45 5.10 13.09
C SER A 72 4.65 4.38 13.74
N VAL A 73 5.50 3.77 12.91
CA VAL A 73 6.65 2.97 13.34
C VAL A 73 7.63 3.82 14.18
N ASN A 74 8.13 3.23 15.25
CA ASN A 74 9.31 3.70 15.96
C ASN A 74 10.52 2.84 15.53
N PRO A 75 11.42 3.35 14.66
CA PRO A 75 12.50 2.53 14.09
C PRO A 75 13.41 1.90 15.14
N ASN A 76 13.64 2.57 16.26
CA ASN A 76 14.51 2.06 17.33
C ASN A 76 13.94 0.82 18.04
N ILE A 77 12.63 0.64 17.98
CA ILE A 77 11.92 -0.49 18.60
C ILE A 77 11.53 -1.51 17.54
N ASP A 78 10.92 -1.02 16.45
CA ASP A 78 10.28 -1.91 15.48
C ASP A 78 11.29 -2.60 14.55
N VAL A 79 12.41 -1.93 14.20
CA VAL A 79 13.43 -2.56 13.35
C VAL A 79 14.08 -3.76 14.06
N PRO A 80 14.58 -3.65 15.32
CA PRO A 80 15.10 -4.81 16.03
C PRO A 80 14.09 -5.95 16.17
N ARG A 81 12.82 -5.62 16.42
CA ARG A 81 11.74 -6.61 16.50
C ARG A 81 11.50 -7.34 15.17
N LEU A 82 11.53 -6.60 14.05
CA LEU A 82 11.37 -7.20 12.73
C LEU A 82 12.57 -8.08 12.36
N VAL A 83 13.79 -7.69 12.76
CA VAL A 83 15.00 -8.52 12.59
C VAL A 83 14.87 -9.82 13.37
N ASP A 84 14.50 -9.79 14.66
CA ASP A 84 14.25 -10.99 15.46
C ASP A 84 13.23 -11.93 14.80
N LEU A 85 12.13 -11.37 14.30
CA LEU A 85 11.12 -12.14 13.58
C LEU A 85 11.66 -12.76 12.28
N ALA A 86 12.55 -12.06 11.58
CA ALA A 86 13.18 -12.57 10.37
C ALA A 86 14.20 -13.68 10.67
N GLU A 87 15.02 -13.52 11.72
CA GLU A 87 15.98 -14.54 12.18
C GLU A 87 15.29 -15.84 12.63
N ARG A 88 14.07 -15.72 13.16
CA ARG A 88 13.24 -16.86 13.56
C ARG A 88 12.39 -17.44 12.42
N ASP A 89 12.58 -17.02 11.20
CA ASP A 89 11.82 -17.40 9.99
C ASP A 89 10.29 -17.16 10.09
N ILE A 90 9.87 -16.29 11.01
CA ILE A 90 8.46 -15.89 11.16
C ILE A 90 8.12 -14.81 10.14
N TYR A 91 9.05 -13.87 9.90
CA TYR A 91 8.93 -12.81 8.90
C TYR A 91 9.91 -13.08 7.75
N ARG A 92 9.40 -13.64 6.65
CA ARG A 92 10.20 -14.12 5.52
C ARG A 92 10.52 -13.01 4.53
N VAL A 93 11.39 -12.09 4.89
CA VAL A 93 11.85 -11.02 3.98
C VAL A 93 12.56 -11.56 2.74
N THR A 94 13.22 -12.70 2.84
CA THR A 94 13.93 -13.36 1.73
C THR A 94 12.99 -13.96 0.68
N SER A 95 11.71 -14.09 0.97
CA SER A 95 10.71 -14.54 -0.01
C SER A 95 10.24 -13.44 -0.98
N ILE A 96 10.62 -12.18 -0.73
CA ILE A 96 10.29 -11.08 -1.64
C ILE A 96 11.18 -11.23 -2.88
N PRO A 97 10.61 -11.34 -4.09
CA PRO A 97 11.40 -11.39 -5.31
C PRO A 97 12.28 -10.14 -5.44
N VAL A 98 13.53 -10.35 -5.84
CA VAL A 98 14.49 -9.27 -6.11
C VAL A 98 15.00 -9.41 -7.53
N SER A 99 14.96 -8.31 -8.28
CA SER A 99 15.60 -8.21 -9.60
C SER A 99 16.79 -7.25 -9.48
N GLU A 100 17.98 -7.74 -9.76
CA GLU A 100 19.21 -6.94 -9.69
C GLU A 100 19.59 -6.43 -11.07
N PHE A 101 20.00 -5.18 -11.13
CA PHE A 101 20.52 -4.52 -12.33
C PHE A 101 21.83 -3.81 -12.00
N SER A 102 22.73 -3.73 -12.97
CA SER A 102 23.90 -2.88 -12.87
C SER A 102 23.52 -1.39 -12.94
N LEU A 103 24.42 -0.50 -12.54
CA LEU A 103 24.21 0.94 -12.72
C LEU A 103 24.02 1.32 -14.21
N ARG A 104 24.64 0.58 -15.13
CA ARG A 104 24.47 0.81 -16.58
C ARG A 104 23.07 0.50 -17.06
N ASP A 105 22.43 -0.47 -16.44
CA ASP A 105 21.10 -0.98 -16.81
C ASP A 105 19.97 -0.36 -15.96
N ILE A 106 20.26 0.73 -15.23
CA ILE A 106 19.30 1.40 -14.33
C ILE A 106 17.97 1.75 -15.04
N ASN A 107 18.04 2.13 -16.31
CA ASN A 107 16.83 2.46 -17.07
C ASN A 107 15.95 1.22 -17.31
N GLU A 108 16.53 0.05 -17.53
CA GLU A 108 15.78 -1.21 -17.63
C GLU A 108 15.09 -1.55 -16.32
N GLY A 109 15.78 -1.36 -15.19
CA GLY A 109 15.20 -1.52 -13.86
C GLY A 109 14.01 -0.57 -13.62
N ILE A 110 14.16 0.70 -14.00
CA ILE A 110 13.09 1.71 -13.90
C ILE A 110 11.89 1.34 -14.79
N ASP A 111 12.15 0.93 -16.03
CA ASP A 111 11.10 0.54 -16.97
C ASP A 111 10.41 -0.75 -16.52
N GLY A 112 11.15 -1.69 -15.94
CA GLY A 112 10.58 -2.86 -15.30
C GLY A 112 9.58 -2.49 -14.20
N MET A 113 9.93 -1.55 -13.31
CA MET A 113 9.01 -1.05 -12.28
C MET A 113 7.75 -0.41 -12.88
N ARG A 114 7.90 0.41 -13.92
CA ARG A 114 6.77 1.07 -14.60
C ARG A 114 5.82 0.06 -15.26
N ASN A 115 6.38 -1.04 -15.76
CA ASN A 115 5.65 -2.12 -16.42
C ASN A 115 5.09 -3.17 -15.44
N GLY A 116 5.13 -2.91 -14.13
CA GLY A 116 4.54 -3.76 -13.12
C GLY A 116 5.39 -4.96 -12.72
N HIS A 117 6.72 -4.88 -12.83
CA HIS A 117 7.64 -5.88 -12.27
C HIS A 117 7.32 -6.13 -10.80
N THR A 118 7.11 -7.38 -10.45
CA THR A 118 6.80 -7.77 -9.08
C THR A 118 8.07 -7.86 -8.23
N GLY A 119 7.98 -7.40 -6.98
CA GLY A 119 9.08 -7.47 -6.03
C GLY A 119 9.89 -6.18 -5.92
N ARG A 120 11.19 -6.31 -5.67
CA ARG A 120 12.11 -5.19 -5.49
C ARG A 120 13.11 -5.13 -6.65
N VAL A 121 13.26 -3.94 -7.22
CA VAL A 121 14.36 -3.64 -8.13
C VAL A 121 15.51 -3.07 -7.31
N VAL A 122 16.67 -3.68 -7.41
CA VAL A 122 17.90 -3.29 -6.72
C VAL A 122 18.96 -2.93 -7.77
N ILE A 123 19.60 -1.79 -7.61
CA ILE A 123 20.71 -1.38 -8.45
C ILE A 123 22.00 -1.71 -7.71
N ASN A 124 22.79 -2.60 -8.27
CA ASN A 124 24.11 -2.94 -7.76
C ASN A 124 25.12 -1.89 -8.25
N LEU A 125 25.63 -1.09 -7.32
CA LEU A 125 26.60 -0.03 -7.62
C LEU A 125 28.03 -0.53 -7.76
N MET A 126 28.31 -1.79 -7.41
CA MET A 126 29.64 -2.40 -7.51
C MET A 126 29.89 -3.03 -8.87
N ASP A 127 28.84 -3.34 -9.62
CA ASP A 127 28.89 -3.81 -11.01
C ASP A 127 28.84 -2.62 -11.96
N THR A 128 30.01 -2.15 -12.38
CA THR A 128 30.16 -1.02 -13.33
C THR A 128 30.51 -1.50 -14.72
#